data_fba5a668e8dd58d10d7907e11c2f3a6c
#
_entry.id   fba5a668e8dd58d10d7907e11c2f3a6c
#
_cell.length_a   1.000
_cell.length_b   1.000
_cell.length_c   1.000
_cell.angle_alpha   90.00
_cell.angle_beta   90.00
_cell.angle_gamma   90.00
#
_symmetry.space_group_name_H-M   'P 1'
#
loop_
_entity.id
_entity.type
_entity.pdbx_description
1 polymer ?
#
loop_
_entity_poly.entity_id
_entity_poly.type
_entity_poly.pdbx_seq_one_letter_code
_entity_poly.pdbx_strand_id
1 'polypeptide(L)'
;MNIQKMYTTVDVHVNGEAFRVMKDVPCKYYSSLEQLNEQFSGELAEEMKLLLNEPRGFIGLNGCIVAPSIYTEVDAAVLFFNHEGSIPLHYGGIVSVITMLLECGYLKKRETNQYKIETLSGIFSVHAYVENDEVVSVSFESKLCYMIEQNLQVGNISYSLIQADKVYAVVEKDTYSPEISIENISKLKKWGEATLQAIQKQSFIKKLILVDSSQKEKNHIKSITFHEDNFIVRSPGFVSTIVSYVHALFKNDYIADKPFINESIFNSFITVEKVQKEETGYIFRFESRGFITGMQTFLLDSTDPFPTGFLLK
;
A
#
# COMPACT_ATOMS: atom_id res chain seq x y z
N MET A 1 -27.53 -15.86 -19.64
CA MET A 1 -26.68 -15.55 -18.44
C MET A 1 -26.85 -16.74 -17.49
N ASN A 2 -25.76 -17.38 -17.12
CA ASN A 2 -25.73 -18.51 -16.17
C ASN A 2 -24.84 -18.11 -14.97
N ILE A 3 -25.46 -17.39 -14.01
CA ILE A 3 -24.76 -16.86 -12.82
C ILE A 3 -24.46 -18.01 -11.88
N GLN A 4 -23.20 -18.24 -11.59
CA GLN A 4 -22.70 -19.24 -10.65
C GLN A 4 -22.45 -18.65 -9.26
N LYS A 5 -21.88 -17.43 -9.18
CA LYS A 5 -21.54 -16.75 -7.94
C LYS A 5 -21.75 -15.24 -8.07
N MET A 6 -21.98 -14.60 -6.94
CA MET A 6 -22.06 -13.14 -6.80
C MET A 6 -21.13 -12.68 -5.68
N TYR A 7 -20.43 -11.57 -5.91
CA TYR A 7 -19.52 -10.95 -4.93
C TYR A 7 -19.88 -9.50 -4.74
N THR A 8 -20.21 -9.12 -3.52
CA THR A 8 -20.45 -7.72 -3.16
C THR A 8 -19.16 -7.11 -2.62
N THR A 9 -18.80 -5.93 -3.13
CA THR A 9 -17.58 -5.23 -2.77
C THR A 9 -17.87 -3.77 -2.47
N VAL A 10 -16.99 -3.17 -1.67
CA VAL A 10 -16.91 -1.73 -1.46
C VAL A 10 -15.54 -1.28 -1.97
N ASP A 11 -15.54 -0.36 -2.92
CA ASP A 11 -14.30 0.20 -3.45
C ASP A 11 -13.95 1.48 -2.72
N VAL A 12 -12.70 1.59 -2.28
CA VAL A 12 -12.16 2.71 -1.49
C VAL A 12 -10.87 3.17 -2.13
N HIS A 13 -10.58 4.46 -2.09
CA HIS A 13 -9.22 4.93 -2.39
C HIS A 13 -8.57 5.59 -1.17
N VAL A 14 -7.25 5.48 -1.08
CA VAL A 14 -6.41 6.16 -0.09
C VAL A 14 -5.29 6.85 -0.84
N ASN A 15 -5.29 8.17 -0.87
CA ASN A 15 -4.30 8.98 -1.58
C ASN A 15 -4.10 8.60 -3.06
N GLY A 16 -5.18 8.18 -3.74
CA GLY A 16 -5.16 7.76 -5.14
C GLY A 16 -4.83 6.29 -5.38
N GLU A 17 -4.50 5.52 -4.34
CA GLU A 17 -4.37 4.07 -4.42
C GLU A 17 -5.73 3.41 -4.20
N ALA A 18 -6.12 2.51 -5.10
CA ALA A 18 -7.45 1.91 -5.08
C ALA A 18 -7.45 0.54 -4.38
N PHE A 19 -8.50 0.31 -3.59
CA PHE A 19 -8.73 -0.91 -2.83
C PHE A 19 -10.16 -1.40 -3.06
N ARG A 20 -10.30 -2.69 -3.32
CA ARG A 20 -11.57 -3.41 -3.37
C ARG A 20 -11.72 -4.25 -2.12
N VAL A 21 -12.65 -3.88 -1.26
CA VAL A 21 -12.89 -4.54 0.02
C VAL A 21 -14.07 -5.49 -0.09
N MET A 22 -13.83 -6.75 0.26
CA MET A 22 -14.82 -7.83 0.28
C MET A 22 -15.03 -8.30 1.72
N LYS A 23 -16.28 -8.33 2.16
CA LYS A 23 -16.62 -8.76 3.52
C LYS A 23 -17.32 -10.13 3.55
N ASP A 24 -18.18 -10.37 2.58
CA ASP A 24 -19.05 -11.56 2.58
C ASP A 24 -18.50 -12.66 1.66
N VAL A 25 -17.19 -12.90 1.71
CA VAL A 25 -16.57 -13.99 0.95
C VAL A 25 -16.77 -15.30 1.71
N PRO A 26 -17.35 -16.34 1.09
CA PRO A 26 -17.49 -17.62 1.71
C PRO A 26 -16.12 -18.20 2.10
N CYS A 27 -15.93 -18.45 3.38
CA CYS A 27 -14.72 -19.12 3.88
C CYS A 27 -15.13 -20.33 4.73
N LYS A 28 -14.30 -21.37 4.71
CA LYS A 28 -14.41 -22.49 5.64
C LYS A 28 -13.92 -22.04 7.02
N TYR A 29 -14.28 -22.82 8.04
CA TYR A 29 -13.71 -22.60 9.37
C TYR A 29 -12.16 -22.54 9.29
N TYR A 30 -11.57 -21.64 10.03
CA TYR A 30 -10.12 -21.48 10.14
C TYR A 30 -9.72 -21.25 11.60
N SER A 31 -8.54 -21.70 11.95
CA SER A 31 -7.96 -21.61 13.28
C SER A 31 -6.83 -20.56 13.35
N SER A 32 -6.42 -20.01 12.23
CA SER A 32 -5.46 -18.90 12.12
C SER A 32 -5.67 -18.14 10.81
N LEU A 33 -5.15 -16.91 10.76
CA LEU A 33 -5.24 -16.09 9.55
C LEU A 33 -4.38 -16.67 8.40
N GLU A 34 -3.29 -17.36 8.72
CA GLU A 34 -2.46 -18.09 7.75
C GLU A 34 -3.27 -19.19 7.07
N GLN A 35 -4.04 -19.98 7.84
CA GLN A 35 -4.90 -21.03 7.28
C GLN A 35 -5.99 -20.43 6.38
N LEU A 36 -6.56 -19.28 6.76
CA LEU A 36 -7.50 -18.57 5.93
C LEU A 36 -6.82 -18.11 4.63
N ASN A 37 -5.62 -17.58 4.71
CA ASN A 37 -4.84 -17.15 3.55
C ASN A 37 -4.54 -18.31 2.58
N GLU A 38 -4.26 -19.51 3.09
CA GLU A 38 -4.07 -20.70 2.27
C GLU A 38 -5.34 -21.09 1.52
N GLN A 39 -6.53 -20.98 2.15
CA GLN A 39 -7.81 -21.22 1.48
C GLN A 39 -8.01 -20.25 0.30
N PHE A 40 -7.71 -18.95 0.50
CA PHE A 40 -7.86 -17.96 -0.55
C PHE A 40 -6.82 -18.09 -1.66
N SER A 41 -5.59 -18.41 -1.32
CA SER A 41 -4.52 -18.62 -2.31
C SER A 41 -4.72 -19.90 -3.14
N GLY A 42 -5.44 -20.89 -2.61
CA GLY A 42 -5.75 -22.15 -3.27
C GLY A 42 -7.12 -22.15 -3.92
N GLU A 43 -8.16 -22.31 -3.11
CA GLU A 43 -9.53 -22.60 -3.58
C GLU A 43 -10.22 -21.39 -4.24
N LEU A 44 -9.84 -20.16 -3.86
CA LEU A 44 -10.48 -18.90 -4.30
C LEU A 44 -9.56 -18.02 -5.16
N ALA A 45 -8.44 -18.55 -5.64
CA ALA A 45 -7.49 -17.79 -6.46
C ALA A 45 -8.12 -17.26 -7.76
N GLU A 46 -9.03 -18.01 -8.37
CA GLU A 46 -9.74 -17.60 -9.59
C GLU A 46 -10.74 -16.48 -9.31
N GLU A 47 -11.40 -16.49 -8.15
CA GLU A 47 -12.28 -15.42 -7.69
C GLU A 47 -11.50 -14.12 -7.46
N MET A 48 -10.29 -14.21 -6.91
CA MET A 48 -9.43 -13.05 -6.73
C MET A 48 -9.04 -12.43 -8.08
N LYS A 49 -8.71 -13.26 -9.07
CA LYS A 49 -8.45 -12.79 -10.43
C LYS A 49 -9.69 -12.14 -11.05
N LEU A 50 -10.88 -12.75 -10.92
CA LEU A 50 -12.13 -12.19 -11.40
C LEU A 50 -12.36 -10.77 -10.85
N LEU A 51 -12.03 -10.54 -9.59
CA LEU A 51 -12.31 -9.28 -8.90
C LEU A 51 -11.26 -8.21 -9.14
N LEU A 52 -10.00 -8.58 -9.45
CA LEU A 52 -8.93 -7.62 -9.66
C LEU A 52 -8.57 -7.38 -11.12
N ASN A 53 -8.81 -8.38 -12.00
CA ASN A 53 -8.45 -8.29 -13.40
C ASN A 53 -9.48 -7.50 -14.22
N GLU A 54 -9.06 -6.99 -15.37
CA GLU A 54 -9.94 -6.45 -16.40
C GLU A 54 -10.90 -7.52 -16.92
N PRO A 55 -12.13 -7.21 -17.24
CA PRO A 55 -12.74 -5.86 -17.29
C PRO A 55 -13.35 -5.40 -15.96
N ARG A 56 -13.24 -6.17 -14.88
CA ARG A 56 -13.88 -5.86 -13.58
C ARG A 56 -12.97 -5.08 -12.63
N GLY A 57 -11.67 -5.13 -12.87
CA GLY A 57 -10.63 -4.40 -12.16
C GLY A 57 -9.65 -3.75 -13.13
N PHE A 58 -8.45 -3.45 -12.66
CA PHE A 58 -7.37 -2.85 -13.44
C PHE A 58 -6.03 -3.06 -12.73
N ILE A 59 -4.93 -2.96 -13.45
CA ILE A 59 -3.59 -3.03 -12.86
C ILE A 59 -3.41 -1.97 -11.77
N GLY A 60 -2.92 -2.38 -10.60
CA GLY A 60 -2.76 -1.50 -9.43
C GLY A 60 -3.98 -1.43 -8.51
N LEU A 61 -5.05 -2.16 -8.80
CA LEU A 61 -6.12 -2.40 -7.84
C LEU A 61 -5.66 -3.43 -6.80
N ASN A 62 -5.79 -3.08 -5.53
CA ASN A 62 -5.51 -3.97 -4.41
C ASN A 62 -6.81 -4.56 -3.86
N GLY A 63 -6.76 -5.80 -3.41
CA GLY A 63 -7.88 -6.47 -2.76
C GLY A 63 -7.69 -6.58 -1.25
N CYS A 64 -8.80 -6.45 -0.52
CA CYS A 64 -8.86 -6.68 0.92
C CYS A 64 -10.03 -7.65 1.20
N ILE A 65 -9.75 -8.76 1.88
CA ILE A 65 -10.78 -9.67 2.39
C ILE A 65 -10.89 -9.45 3.88
N VAL A 66 -12.10 -9.11 4.32
CA VAL A 66 -12.41 -8.92 5.74
C VAL A 66 -13.11 -10.15 6.26
N ALA A 67 -12.60 -10.69 7.35
CA ALA A 67 -13.13 -11.87 8.03
C ALA A 67 -13.19 -11.62 9.56
N PRO A 68 -13.99 -12.41 10.29
CA PRO A 68 -13.94 -12.39 11.76
C PRO A 68 -12.54 -12.80 12.25
N SER A 69 -11.99 -12.09 13.24
CA SER A 69 -10.78 -12.56 13.90
C SER A 69 -11.09 -13.73 14.84
N ILE A 70 -10.13 -14.61 15.03
CA ILE A 70 -10.20 -15.66 16.06
C ILE A 70 -9.98 -15.09 17.47
N TYR A 71 -9.43 -13.89 17.58
CA TYR A 71 -9.20 -13.20 18.84
C TYR A 71 -10.39 -12.30 19.18
N THR A 72 -10.97 -12.48 20.35
CA THR A 72 -12.19 -11.76 20.79
C THR A 72 -11.99 -10.26 20.97
N GLU A 73 -10.73 -9.84 21.24
CA GLU A 73 -10.36 -8.43 21.41
C GLU A 73 -9.96 -7.73 20.10
N VAL A 74 -10.02 -8.43 18.97
CA VAL A 74 -9.69 -7.90 17.64
C VAL A 74 -10.97 -7.69 16.85
N ASP A 75 -11.10 -6.55 16.21
CA ASP A 75 -12.33 -6.13 15.54
C ASP A 75 -12.55 -6.79 14.18
N ALA A 76 -11.47 -7.05 13.46
CA ALA A 76 -11.52 -7.77 12.19
C ALA A 76 -10.14 -8.37 11.85
N ALA A 77 -10.15 -9.48 11.12
CA ALA A 77 -9.00 -10.02 10.42
C ALA A 77 -9.04 -9.59 8.96
N VAL A 78 -7.89 -9.27 8.38
CA VAL A 78 -7.80 -8.79 7.00
C VAL A 78 -6.68 -9.50 6.26
N LEU A 79 -7.02 -10.04 5.08
CA LEU A 79 -6.06 -10.50 4.09
C LEU A 79 -5.94 -9.46 2.98
N PHE A 80 -4.72 -9.14 2.60
CA PHE A 80 -4.42 -8.27 1.47
C PHE A 80 -3.88 -9.07 0.31
N PHE A 81 -4.24 -8.67 -0.90
CA PHE A 81 -3.74 -9.31 -2.13
C PHE A 81 -3.75 -8.31 -3.30
N ASN A 82 -2.91 -8.61 -4.27
CA ASN A 82 -2.85 -7.91 -5.55
C ASN A 82 -2.76 -8.95 -6.69
N HIS A 83 -2.42 -8.50 -7.88
CA HIS A 83 -2.27 -9.39 -9.03
C HIS A 83 -1.12 -10.42 -8.92
N GLU A 84 -0.18 -10.21 -8.00
CA GLU A 84 0.93 -11.14 -7.73
C GLU A 84 0.55 -12.19 -6.66
N GLY A 85 -0.54 -11.99 -5.93
CA GLY A 85 -1.03 -12.87 -4.88
C GLY A 85 -1.18 -12.19 -3.53
N SER A 86 -1.09 -12.99 -2.46
CA SER A 86 -1.24 -12.50 -1.08
C SER A 86 -0.09 -11.59 -0.65
N ILE A 87 -0.44 -10.54 0.07
CA ILE A 87 0.49 -9.56 0.66
C ILE A 87 0.33 -9.63 2.19
N PRO A 88 1.40 -9.81 2.96
CA PRO A 88 1.30 -9.91 4.42
C PRO A 88 0.76 -8.65 5.10
N LEU A 89 1.00 -7.48 4.50
CA LEU A 89 0.62 -6.19 5.05
C LEU A 89 0.45 -5.16 3.94
N HIS A 90 -0.63 -4.37 4.04
CA HIS A 90 -0.85 -3.18 3.20
C HIS A 90 -1.42 -2.04 4.06
N TYR A 91 -0.62 -1.02 4.32
CA TYR A 91 -1.04 0.10 5.20
C TYR A 91 -2.26 0.85 4.65
N GLY A 92 -2.29 1.16 3.35
CA GLY A 92 -3.46 1.76 2.71
C GLY A 92 -4.69 0.85 2.77
N GLY A 93 -4.49 -0.46 2.75
CA GLY A 93 -5.55 -1.45 2.95
C GLY A 93 -6.15 -1.40 4.35
N ILE A 94 -5.33 -1.20 5.40
CA ILE A 94 -5.84 -0.99 6.78
C ILE A 94 -6.75 0.24 6.82
N VAL A 95 -6.31 1.38 6.25
CA VAL A 95 -7.13 2.60 6.17
C VAL A 95 -8.45 2.33 5.44
N SER A 96 -8.39 1.66 4.28
CA SER A 96 -9.56 1.34 3.46
C SER A 96 -10.57 0.47 4.20
N VAL A 97 -10.09 -0.57 4.88
CA VAL A 97 -10.95 -1.51 5.62
C VAL A 97 -11.61 -0.82 6.81
N ILE A 98 -10.87 -0.07 7.62
CA ILE A 98 -11.44 0.67 8.77
C ILE A 98 -12.48 1.68 8.30
N THR A 99 -12.20 2.43 7.22
CA THR A 99 -13.14 3.38 6.63
C THR A 99 -14.42 2.67 6.23
N MET A 100 -14.32 1.57 5.46
CA MET A 100 -15.48 0.79 5.03
C MET A 100 -16.27 0.23 6.20
N LEU A 101 -15.60 -0.36 7.20
CA LEU A 101 -16.26 -0.99 8.34
C LEU A 101 -17.06 0.02 9.17
N LEU A 102 -16.55 1.23 9.35
CA LEU A 102 -17.21 2.27 10.14
C LEU A 102 -18.29 2.99 9.32
N GLU A 103 -18.02 3.46 8.11
CA GLU A 103 -18.97 4.22 7.30
C GLU A 103 -20.12 3.35 6.76
N CYS A 104 -19.89 2.06 6.51
CA CYS A 104 -20.95 1.12 6.14
C CYS A 104 -21.68 0.50 7.34
N GLY A 105 -21.35 0.89 8.58
CA GLY A 105 -22.03 0.45 9.79
C GLY A 105 -21.73 -0.99 10.23
N TYR A 106 -20.67 -1.60 9.72
CA TYR A 106 -20.25 -2.96 10.14
C TYR A 106 -19.51 -2.96 11.48
N LEU A 107 -18.84 -1.86 11.82
CA LEU A 107 -18.30 -1.60 13.16
C LEU A 107 -19.01 -0.39 13.77
N LYS A 108 -19.26 -0.45 15.06
CA LYS A 108 -19.81 0.69 15.82
C LYS A 108 -18.70 1.67 16.15
N LYS A 109 -19.02 2.97 16.02
CA LYS A 109 -18.18 4.04 16.54
C LYS A 109 -17.96 3.85 18.04
N ARG A 110 -16.73 4.02 18.50
CA ARG A 110 -16.32 3.97 19.91
C ARG A 110 -15.88 5.34 20.39
N GLU A 111 -16.17 5.67 21.63
CA GLU A 111 -15.67 6.91 22.25
C GLU A 111 -14.14 6.97 22.30
N THR A 112 -13.49 5.81 22.44
CA THR A 112 -12.03 5.70 22.44
C THR A 112 -11.40 5.89 21.07
N ASN A 113 -12.19 5.81 19.99
CA ASN A 113 -11.71 5.78 18.59
C ASN A 113 -10.66 4.69 18.31
N GLN A 114 -10.55 3.67 19.17
CA GLN A 114 -9.54 2.62 19.08
C GLN A 114 -10.13 1.34 18.52
N TYR A 115 -9.43 0.76 17.56
CA TYR A 115 -9.78 -0.50 16.89
C TYR A 115 -8.53 -1.36 16.72
N LYS A 116 -8.72 -2.66 16.56
CA LYS A 116 -7.63 -3.61 16.31
C LYS A 116 -7.90 -4.40 15.04
N ILE A 117 -6.93 -4.43 14.16
CA ILE A 117 -6.98 -5.17 12.89
C ILE A 117 -5.88 -6.22 12.89
N GLU A 118 -6.28 -7.47 12.72
CA GLU A 118 -5.36 -8.60 12.52
C GLU A 118 -4.95 -8.68 11.06
N THR A 119 -3.66 -8.87 10.81
CA THR A 119 -3.07 -9.09 9.49
C THR A 119 -2.06 -10.24 9.58
N LEU A 120 -1.61 -10.77 8.45
CA LEU A 120 -0.52 -11.76 8.44
C LEU A 120 0.81 -11.24 9.04
N SER A 121 0.94 -9.92 9.20
CA SER A 121 2.09 -9.30 9.85
C SER A 121 1.86 -8.98 11.33
N GLY A 122 0.74 -9.42 11.91
CA GLY A 122 0.34 -9.20 13.30
C GLY A 122 -0.82 -8.24 13.45
N ILE A 123 -1.13 -7.90 14.70
CA ILE A 123 -2.27 -7.05 15.06
C ILE A 123 -1.82 -5.58 15.10
N PHE A 124 -2.58 -4.72 14.43
CA PHE A 124 -2.39 -3.28 14.41
C PHE A 124 -3.44 -2.60 15.28
N SER A 125 -2.98 -1.74 16.18
CA SER A 125 -3.85 -0.79 16.89
C SER A 125 -4.06 0.43 16.01
N VAL A 126 -5.32 0.72 15.70
CA VAL A 126 -5.72 1.77 14.77
C VAL A 126 -6.59 2.77 15.51
N HIS A 127 -6.31 4.05 15.36
CA HIS A 127 -7.18 5.14 15.81
C HIS A 127 -7.94 5.69 14.61
N ALA A 128 -9.27 5.65 14.65
CA ALA A 128 -10.13 6.20 13.60
C ALA A 128 -11.08 7.25 14.17
N TYR A 129 -10.90 8.48 13.73
CA TYR A 129 -11.75 9.60 14.14
C TYR A 129 -12.93 9.72 13.19
N VAL A 130 -14.13 9.72 13.77
CA VAL A 130 -15.39 9.77 13.01
C VAL A 130 -16.14 11.03 13.38
N GLU A 131 -16.45 11.87 12.38
CA GLU A 131 -17.27 13.06 12.50
C GLU A 131 -18.44 12.98 11.50
N ASN A 132 -19.67 13.25 11.95
CA ASN A 132 -20.87 13.20 11.11
C ASN A 132 -20.98 11.92 10.27
N ASP A 133 -20.67 10.76 10.89
CA ASP A 133 -20.65 9.43 10.28
C ASP A 133 -19.60 9.22 9.17
N GLU A 134 -18.67 10.15 8.98
CA GLU A 134 -17.52 10.01 8.10
C GLU A 134 -16.23 9.77 8.88
N VAL A 135 -15.37 8.90 8.40
CA VAL A 135 -14.02 8.69 8.93
C VAL A 135 -13.11 9.81 8.42
N VAL A 136 -12.82 10.79 9.27
CA VAL A 136 -12.03 11.97 8.88
C VAL A 136 -10.53 11.74 9.00
N SER A 137 -10.10 10.81 9.86
CA SER A 137 -8.69 10.45 10.00
C SER A 137 -8.54 9.02 10.53
N VAL A 138 -7.53 8.31 10.01
CA VAL A 138 -7.08 7.00 10.49
C VAL A 138 -5.60 7.09 10.76
N SER A 139 -5.18 6.77 11.99
CA SER A 139 -3.77 6.77 12.37
C SER A 139 -3.35 5.44 13.02
N PHE A 140 -2.12 5.02 12.75
CA PHE A 140 -1.50 3.81 13.28
C PHE A 140 0.02 3.86 13.09
N GLU A 141 0.74 2.92 13.72
CA GLU A 141 2.19 2.86 13.68
C GLU A 141 2.68 1.84 12.65
N SER A 142 3.82 2.14 12.03
CA SER A 142 4.48 1.26 11.07
C SER A 142 5.19 0.09 11.76
N LYS A 143 5.58 -0.91 10.98
CA LYS A 143 6.67 -1.82 11.35
C LYS A 143 8.01 -1.09 11.27
N LEU A 144 9.05 -1.72 11.80
CA LEU A 144 10.42 -1.20 11.77
C LEU A 144 10.90 -0.97 10.34
N CYS A 145 11.51 0.20 10.12
CA CYS A 145 12.16 0.58 8.87
C CYS A 145 13.59 1.04 9.17
N TYR A 146 14.58 0.51 8.43
CA TYR A 146 15.98 0.81 8.72
C TYR A 146 16.87 0.86 7.49
N MET A 147 17.96 1.63 7.61
CA MET A 147 19.02 1.72 6.61
C MET A 147 19.85 0.43 6.62
N ILE A 148 20.01 -0.20 5.45
CA ILE A 148 20.94 -1.32 5.26
C ILE A 148 22.29 -0.75 4.88
N GLU A 149 22.35 0.09 3.83
CA GLU A 149 23.60 0.64 3.32
C GLU A 149 23.32 1.95 2.57
N GLN A 150 24.26 2.88 2.61
CA GLN A 150 24.16 4.16 1.92
C GLN A 150 25.36 4.42 1.03
N ASN A 151 25.22 5.37 0.11
CA ASN A 151 26.27 5.80 -0.81
C ASN A 151 26.80 4.69 -1.74
N LEU A 152 25.95 3.71 -2.04
CA LEU A 152 26.24 2.71 -3.06
C LEU A 152 26.26 3.36 -4.44
N GLN A 153 27.01 2.76 -5.38
CA GLN A 153 27.18 3.31 -6.73
C GLN A 153 26.92 2.23 -7.78
N VAL A 154 26.19 2.61 -8.82
CA VAL A 154 26.08 1.83 -10.06
C VAL A 154 26.19 2.80 -11.26
N GLY A 155 27.32 2.72 -11.99
CA GLY A 155 27.64 3.77 -12.98
C GLY A 155 27.72 5.14 -12.31
N ASN A 156 26.96 6.09 -12.80
CA ASN A 156 26.88 7.46 -12.23
C ASN A 156 25.74 7.65 -11.22
N ILE A 157 25.01 6.57 -10.87
CA ILE A 157 23.87 6.65 -9.99
C ILE A 157 24.30 6.28 -8.57
N SER A 158 24.10 7.21 -7.62
CA SER A 158 24.25 6.95 -6.18
C SER A 158 22.91 6.51 -5.60
N TYR A 159 22.91 5.49 -4.75
CA TYR A 159 21.68 4.99 -4.12
C TYR A 159 21.91 4.49 -2.71
N SER A 160 20.84 4.36 -1.96
CA SER A 160 20.81 3.76 -0.62
C SER A 160 19.88 2.54 -0.61
N LEU A 161 20.19 1.55 0.21
CA LEU A 161 19.33 0.38 0.47
C LEU A 161 18.67 0.50 1.83
N ILE A 162 17.35 0.39 1.85
CA ILE A 162 16.54 0.52 3.06
C ILE A 162 15.57 -0.66 3.15
N GLN A 163 15.51 -1.26 4.33
CA GLN A 163 14.59 -2.35 4.65
C GLN A 163 13.32 -1.81 5.28
N ALA A 164 12.19 -2.22 4.72
CA ALA A 164 10.86 -2.10 5.30
C ALA A 164 10.12 -3.45 5.16
N ASP A 165 9.00 -3.51 4.44
CA ASP A 165 8.37 -4.79 4.04
C ASP A 165 9.24 -5.59 3.05
N LYS A 166 10.00 -4.88 2.23
CA LYS A 166 10.99 -5.39 1.27
C LYS A 166 12.22 -4.49 1.32
N VAL A 167 13.26 -4.84 0.55
CA VAL A 167 14.40 -3.95 0.32
C VAL A 167 14.08 -2.99 -0.80
N TYR A 168 14.29 -1.70 -0.55
CA TYR A 168 14.11 -0.60 -1.48
C TYR A 168 15.45 0.03 -1.82
N ALA A 169 15.67 0.32 -3.09
CA ALA A 169 16.70 1.26 -3.51
C ALA A 169 16.11 2.67 -3.55
N VAL A 170 16.81 3.63 -2.97
CA VAL A 170 16.42 5.04 -3.00
C VAL A 170 17.48 5.82 -3.74
N VAL A 171 17.07 6.54 -4.78
CA VAL A 171 17.91 7.43 -5.59
C VAL A 171 17.39 8.84 -5.43
N GLU A 172 18.30 9.77 -5.12
CA GLU A 172 18.00 11.19 -5.13
C GLU A 172 18.01 11.72 -6.54
N LYS A 173 17.02 12.56 -6.88
CA LYS A 173 16.94 13.21 -8.18
C LYS A 173 18.15 14.13 -8.40
N ASP A 174 18.76 13.99 -9.55
CA ASP A 174 19.88 14.81 -10.04
C ASP A 174 19.57 15.44 -11.41
N THR A 175 20.56 16.05 -12.04
CA THR A 175 20.41 16.66 -13.36
C THR A 175 20.17 15.66 -14.49
N TYR A 176 20.46 14.40 -14.28
CA TYR A 176 20.26 13.32 -15.27
C TYR A 176 18.94 12.59 -15.09
N SER A 177 18.30 12.75 -13.93
CA SER A 177 17.00 12.15 -13.63
C SER A 177 15.86 12.95 -14.28
N PRO A 178 14.81 12.30 -14.81
CA PRO A 178 13.63 13.00 -15.30
C PRO A 178 12.90 13.76 -14.18
N GLU A 179 12.25 14.87 -14.53
CA GLU A 179 11.31 15.54 -13.63
C GLU A 179 10.17 14.62 -13.23
N ILE A 180 9.81 14.62 -11.93
CA ILE A 180 8.68 13.85 -11.41
C ILE A 180 7.38 14.59 -11.75
N SER A 181 6.88 14.37 -12.97
CA SER A 181 5.63 14.97 -13.47
C SER A 181 4.90 14.00 -14.40
N ILE A 182 3.59 14.23 -14.57
CA ILE A 182 2.73 13.40 -15.45
C ILE A 182 3.22 13.49 -16.90
N GLU A 183 3.64 14.65 -17.35
CA GLU A 183 4.13 14.89 -18.72
C GLU A 183 5.38 14.07 -19.03
N ASN A 184 6.14 13.73 -18.00
CA ASN A 184 7.37 12.96 -18.13
C ASN A 184 7.21 11.46 -17.84
N ILE A 185 5.98 10.95 -17.68
CA ILE A 185 5.72 9.56 -17.23
C ILE A 185 6.44 8.53 -18.09
N SER A 186 6.50 8.71 -19.43
CA SER A 186 7.19 7.81 -20.34
C SER A 186 8.71 7.83 -20.17
N LYS A 187 9.29 9.00 -19.84
CA LYS A 187 10.72 9.13 -19.54
C LYS A 187 11.04 8.52 -18.20
N LEU A 188 10.18 8.76 -17.19
CA LEU A 188 10.28 8.19 -15.85
C LEU A 188 10.25 6.66 -15.90
N LYS A 189 9.32 6.06 -16.66
CA LYS A 189 9.26 4.60 -16.84
C LYS A 189 10.56 4.04 -17.38
N LYS A 190 11.07 4.60 -18.48
CA LYS A 190 12.32 4.16 -19.10
C LYS A 190 13.53 4.31 -18.17
N TRP A 191 13.60 5.44 -17.47
CA TRP A 191 14.67 5.71 -16.52
C TRP A 191 14.60 4.74 -15.33
N GLY A 192 13.42 4.54 -14.75
CA GLY A 192 13.19 3.64 -13.63
C GLY A 192 13.54 2.19 -13.96
N GLU A 193 13.10 1.70 -15.13
CA GLU A 193 13.42 0.35 -15.62
C GLU A 193 14.93 0.16 -15.78
N ALA A 194 15.59 1.08 -16.49
CA ALA A 194 17.03 0.99 -16.72
C ALA A 194 17.84 1.06 -15.42
N THR A 195 17.45 1.94 -14.50
CA THR A 195 18.09 2.11 -13.18
C THR A 195 17.89 0.88 -12.31
N LEU A 196 16.65 0.37 -12.24
CA LEU A 196 16.34 -0.82 -11.46
C LEU A 196 17.13 -2.04 -11.96
N GLN A 197 17.16 -2.27 -13.27
CA GLN A 197 17.94 -3.34 -13.89
C GLN A 197 19.44 -3.21 -13.62
N ALA A 198 19.98 -2.00 -13.61
CA ALA A 198 21.38 -1.76 -13.29
C ALA A 198 21.71 -2.12 -11.84
N ILE A 199 20.87 -1.70 -10.89
CA ILE A 199 21.06 -1.97 -9.47
C ILE A 199 20.84 -3.45 -9.15
N GLN A 200 19.89 -4.12 -9.78
CA GLN A 200 19.60 -5.56 -9.57
C GLN A 200 20.77 -6.47 -9.94
N LYS A 201 21.68 -6.05 -10.78
CA LYS A 201 22.93 -6.80 -11.06
C LYS A 201 23.87 -6.87 -9.84
N GLN A 202 23.71 -5.97 -8.89
CA GLN A 202 24.57 -5.88 -7.70
C GLN A 202 23.83 -6.22 -6.39
N SER A 203 22.50 -6.01 -6.36
CA SER A 203 21.70 -6.15 -5.14
C SER A 203 20.34 -6.74 -5.46
N PHE A 204 19.86 -7.64 -4.60
CA PHE A 204 18.51 -8.22 -4.74
C PHE A 204 17.46 -7.23 -4.24
N ILE A 205 16.97 -6.39 -5.15
CA ILE A 205 15.91 -5.42 -4.88
C ILE A 205 14.74 -5.61 -5.84
N LYS A 206 13.55 -5.22 -5.41
CA LYS A 206 12.33 -5.30 -6.21
C LYS A 206 11.67 -3.95 -6.46
N LYS A 207 12.07 -2.92 -5.71
CA LYS A 207 11.47 -1.59 -5.77
C LYS A 207 12.54 -0.52 -5.75
N LEU A 208 12.35 0.49 -6.60
CA LEU A 208 13.19 1.68 -6.69
C LEU A 208 12.33 2.91 -6.38
N ILE A 209 12.84 3.81 -5.57
CA ILE A 209 12.22 5.12 -5.31
C ILE A 209 13.14 6.20 -5.84
N LEU A 210 12.61 7.05 -6.72
CA LEU A 210 13.23 8.33 -7.07
C LEU A 210 12.63 9.40 -6.17
N VAL A 211 13.49 10.13 -5.46
CA VAL A 211 13.13 11.19 -4.52
C VAL A 211 13.60 12.52 -5.04
N ASP A 212 12.75 13.52 -5.05
CA ASP A 212 13.08 14.93 -5.27
C ASP A 212 12.92 15.70 -3.95
N SER A 213 14.04 16.03 -3.32
CA SER A 213 14.10 16.81 -2.09
C SER A 213 14.33 18.32 -2.35
N SER A 214 14.29 18.77 -3.61
CA SER A 214 14.51 20.18 -3.98
C SER A 214 13.35 21.12 -3.60
N GLN A 215 12.32 20.61 -2.94
CA GLN A 215 11.17 21.41 -2.49
C GLN A 215 11.62 22.54 -1.54
N LYS A 216 10.94 23.68 -1.59
CA LYS A 216 11.27 24.87 -0.80
C LYS A 216 11.18 24.64 0.70
N GLU A 217 10.32 23.71 1.13
CA GLU A 217 10.15 23.39 2.54
C GLU A 217 10.89 22.10 2.86
N LYS A 218 11.75 22.15 3.88
CA LYS A 218 12.37 20.94 4.44
C LYS A 218 11.28 20.01 4.97
N ASN A 219 11.54 18.71 4.93
CA ASN A 219 10.59 17.62 5.23
C ASN A 219 9.45 17.47 4.21
N HIS A 220 9.48 18.17 3.09
CA HIS A 220 8.55 17.96 1.99
C HIS A 220 9.33 17.47 0.78
N ILE A 221 9.03 16.28 0.34
CA ILE A 221 9.63 15.66 -0.85
C ILE A 221 8.56 15.31 -1.87
N LYS A 222 8.98 15.13 -3.11
CA LYS A 222 8.18 14.49 -4.15
C LYS A 222 8.84 13.17 -4.53
N SER A 223 8.07 12.09 -4.63
CA SER A 223 8.66 10.80 -4.98
C SER A 223 7.81 10.00 -5.96
N ILE A 224 8.48 9.04 -6.61
CA ILE A 224 7.84 8.06 -7.47
C ILE A 224 8.47 6.69 -7.23
N THR A 225 7.64 5.65 -7.10
CA THR A 225 8.10 4.28 -6.87
C THR A 225 7.87 3.41 -8.10
N PHE A 226 8.93 2.73 -8.50
CA PHE A 226 8.96 1.79 -9.62
C PHE A 226 9.06 0.37 -9.10
N HIS A 227 8.24 -0.52 -9.66
CA HIS A 227 8.29 -1.96 -9.41
C HIS A 227 9.06 -2.68 -10.53
N GLU A 228 9.49 -3.91 -10.28
CA GLU A 228 10.23 -4.73 -11.24
C GLU A 228 9.42 -5.06 -12.51
N ASP A 229 8.10 -4.98 -12.47
CA ASP A 229 7.18 -5.22 -13.59
C ASP A 229 6.81 -3.93 -14.35
N ASN A 230 7.58 -2.85 -14.17
CA ASN A 230 7.36 -1.52 -14.74
C ASN A 230 6.09 -0.81 -14.26
N PHE A 231 5.43 -1.33 -13.23
CA PHE A 231 4.32 -0.64 -12.59
C PHE A 231 4.84 0.55 -11.78
N ILE A 232 4.16 1.69 -11.93
CA ILE A 232 4.40 2.90 -11.13
C ILE A 232 3.28 3.05 -10.13
N VAL A 233 3.65 3.17 -8.85
CA VAL A 233 2.70 3.46 -7.77
C VAL A 233 2.12 4.86 -7.95
N ARG A 234 0.79 4.97 -7.91
CA ARG A 234 0.07 6.23 -8.17
C ARG A 234 0.01 7.14 -6.94
N SER A 235 -0.05 6.55 -5.75
CA SER A 235 0.03 7.25 -4.46
C SER A 235 1.49 7.53 -4.09
N PRO A 236 1.78 8.36 -3.07
CA PRO A 236 3.13 8.47 -2.52
C PRO A 236 3.63 7.12 -1.94
N GLY A 237 2.69 6.23 -1.57
CA GLY A 237 2.97 4.95 -0.93
C GLY A 237 3.39 5.10 0.54
N PHE A 238 2.68 4.43 1.44
CA PHE A 238 3.01 4.48 2.88
C PHE A 238 4.43 3.99 3.15
N VAL A 239 4.79 2.82 2.59
CA VAL A 239 6.13 2.25 2.76
C VAL A 239 7.18 3.12 2.07
N SER A 240 6.92 3.60 0.86
CA SER A 240 7.84 4.49 0.14
C SER A 240 8.09 5.79 0.91
N THR A 241 7.08 6.29 1.62
CA THR A 241 7.20 7.50 2.45
C THR A 241 8.14 7.27 3.64
N ILE A 242 7.98 6.18 4.42
CA ILE A 242 8.87 5.91 5.55
C ILE A 242 10.29 5.55 5.10
N VAL A 243 10.42 4.87 3.97
CA VAL A 243 11.73 4.57 3.35
C VAL A 243 12.43 5.87 2.95
N SER A 244 11.73 6.80 2.30
CA SER A 244 12.27 8.11 1.94
C SER A 244 12.62 8.95 3.17
N TYR A 245 11.82 8.84 4.24
CA TYR A 245 12.14 9.53 5.49
C TYR A 245 13.40 8.96 6.15
N VAL A 246 13.58 7.63 6.20
CA VAL A 246 14.83 7.03 6.69
C VAL A 246 16.01 7.52 5.86
N HIS A 247 15.87 7.60 4.53
CA HIS A 247 16.90 8.16 3.66
C HIS A 247 17.27 9.61 4.05
N ALA A 248 16.28 10.48 4.25
CA ALA A 248 16.47 11.87 4.66
C ALA A 248 17.12 11.98 6.06
N LEU A 249 16.75 11.12 7.02
CA LEU A 249 17.35 11.05 8.36
C LEU A 249 18.85 10.79 8.30
N PHE A 250 19.30 9.89 7.44
CA PHE A 250 20.74 9.57 7.29
C PHE A 250 21.52 10.62 6.51
N LYS A 251 20.84 11.40 5.67
CA LYS A 251 21.45 12.58 5.01
C LYS A 251 21.51 13.83 5.89
N ASN A 252 20.89 13.81 7.09
CA ASN A 252 20.68 14.98 7.94
C ASN A 252 19.93 16.13 7.23
N ASP A 253 19.10 15.80 6.24
CA ASP A 253 18.33 16.76 5.46
C ASP A 253 16.85 16.75 5.88
N TYR A 254 16.64 17.01 7.17
CA TYR A 254 15.29 17.11 7.76
C TYR A 254 15.29 18.07 8.95
N ILE A 255 14.10 18.54 9.33
CA ILE A 255 13.87 19.32 10.55
C ILE A 255 13.24 18.37 11.56
N ALA A 256 13.90 18.17 12.70
CA ALA A 256 13.35 17.42 13.82
C ALA A 256 12.01 18.03 14.29
N ASP A 257 11.14 17.20 14.82
CA ASP A 257 9.83 17.58 15.41
C ASP A 257 8.83 18.21 14.41
N LYS A 258 9.08 18.08 13.11
CA LYS A 258 8.12 18.40 12.07
C LYS A 258 7.68 17.14 11.32
N PRO A 259 6.41 17.05 10.93
CA PRO A 259 5.94 15.98 10.06
C PRO A 259 6.75 15.91 8.76
N PHE A 260 6.93 14.71 8.25
CA PHE A 260 7.54 14.48 6.94
C PHE A 260 6.44 14.22 5.92
N ILE A 261 6.46 14.98 4.83
CA ILE A 261 5.45 14.96 3.78
C ILE A 261 6.05 14.40 2.50
N ASN A 262 5.41 13.38 1.94
CA ASN A 262 5.75 12.83 0.64
C ASN A 262 4.61 13.07 -0.34
N GLU A 263 4.90 13.74 -1.45
CA GLU A 263 3.97 14.06 -2.52
C GLU A 263 4.13 13.09 -3.70
N SER A 264 3.02 12.67 -4.30
CA SER A 264 3.01 11.85 -5.51
C SER A 264 3.06 12.68 -6.77
N ILE A 265 3.23 12.00 -7.90
CA ILE A 265 3.11 12.61 -9.25
C ILE A 265 1.72 13.21 -9.51
N PHE A 266 0.68 12.80 -8.76
CA PHE A 266 -0.70 13.29 -8.86
C PHE A 266 -1.05 14.32 -7.78
N ASN A 267 -0.05 14.87 -7.07
CA ASN A 267 -0.22 15.86 -5.99
C ASN A 267 -1.07 15.36 -4.81
N SER A 268 -1.17 14.05 -4.62
CA SER A 268 -1.61 13.47 -3.35
C SER A 268 -0.43 13.35 -2.40
N PHE A 269 -0.64 13.39 -1.08
CA PHE A 269 0.45 13.32 -0.12
C PHE A 269 0.13 12.43 1.07
N ILE A 270 1.18 11.87 1.62
CA ILE A 270 1.17 11.13 2.89
C ILE A 270 2.05 11.88 3.86
N THR A 271 1.51 12.09 5.07
CA THR A 271 2.21 12.69 6.18
C THR A 271 2.59 11.62 7.18
N VAL A 272 3.82 11.66 7.67
CA VAL A 272 4.31 10.73 8.69
C VAL A 272 5.11 11.45 9.76
N GLU A 273 5.04 10.93 10.98
CA GLU A 273 5.82 11.37 12.11
C GLU A 273 6.71 10.23 12.59
N LYS A 274 7.93 10.56 12.99
CA LYS A 274 8.81 9.62 13.65
C LYS A 274 8.37 9.46 15.10
N VAL A 275 7.93 8.25 15.49
CA VAL A 275 7.47 7.97 16.86
C VAL A 275 8.62 7.50 17.73
N GLN A 276 9.41 6.54 17.23
CA GLN A 276 10.41 5.85 18.00
C GLN A 276 11.65 5.58 17.18
N LYS A 277 12.81 5.68 17.84
CA LYS A 277 14.08 5.19 17.33
C LYS A 277 14.44 3.93 18.12
N GLU A 278 14.56 2.83 17.42
CA GLU A 278 15.09 1.56 17.92
C GLU A 278 16.61 1.49 17.68
N GLU A 279 17.26 0.46 18.23
CA GLU A 279 18.70 0.24 18.01
C GLU A 279 19.05 0.16 16.51
N THR A 280 18.20 -0.51 15.73
CA THR A 280 18.47 -0.80 14.32
C THR A 280 17.66 0.02 13.34
N GLY A 281 16.65 0.81 13.78
CA GLY A 281 15.77 1.52 12.85
C GLY A 281 14.78 2.47 13.50
N TYR A 282 13.69 2.71 12.79
CA TYR A 282 12.68 3.69 13.18
C TYR A 282 11.27 3.14 13.03
N ILE A 283 10.36 3.58 13.90
CA ILE A 283 8.91 3.38 13.80
C ILE A 283 8.28 4.74 13.54
N PHE A 284 7.32 4.75 12.63
CA PHE A 284 6.64 5.96 12.19
C PHE A 284 5.14 5.84 12.43
N ARG A 285 4.48 6.98 12.69
CA ARG A 285 3.02 7.09 12.74
C ARG A 285 2.54 7.68 11.41
N PHE A 286 1.58 6.98 10.82
CA PHE A 286 0.82 7.47 9.68
C PHE A 286 -0.44 8.17 10.15
N GLU A 287 -0.86 9.15 9.37
CA GLU A 287 -2.20 9.71 9.42
C GLU A 287 -2.71 9.83 7.99
N SER A 288 -3.89 9.29 7.72
CA SER A 288 -4.48 9.29 6.38
C SER A 288 -5.99 9.15 6.44
N ARG A 289 -6.65 9.34 5.29
CA ARG A 289 -8.10 9.18 5.14
C ARG A 289 -8.40 8.28 3.92
N GLY A 290 -9.38 7.39 4.08
CA GLY A 290 -9.97 6.64 2.99
C GLY A 290 -11.25 7.32 2.48
N PHE A 291 -11.58 7.09 1.21
CA PHE A 291 -12.80 7.59 0.58
C PHE A 291 -13.49 6.44 -0.16
N ILE A 292 -14.73 6.12 0.22
CA ILE A 292 -15.55 5.14 -0.49
C ILE A 292 -15.89 5.72 -1.87
N THR A 293 -15.58 4.98 -2.91
CA THR A 293 -15.84 5.37 -4.31
C THR A 293 -17.04 4.67 -4.93
N GLY A 294 -17.46 3.56 -4.34
CA GLY A 294 -18.63 2.84 -4.82
C GLY A 294 -18.85 1.51 -4.10
N MET A 295 -20.06 0.98 -4.28
CA MET A 295 -20.44 -0.37 -3.88
C MET A 295 -20.87 -1.13 -5.14
N GLN A 296 -20.38 -2.34 -5.33
CA GLN A 296 -20.55 -3.09 -6.56
C GLN A 296 -20.91 -4.55 -6.28
N THR A 297 -21.61 -5.15 -7.24
CA THR A 297 -21.86 -6.59 -7.26
C THR A 297 -21.30 -7.18 -8.55
N PHE A 298 -20.31 -8.05 -8.42
CA PHE A 298 -19.70 -8.76 -9.54
C PHE A 298 -20.33 -10.16 -9.69
N LEU A 299 -20.47 -10.56 -10.94
CA LEU A 299 -21.07 -11.83 -11.30
C LEU A 299 -20.03 -12.75 -11.95
N LEU A 300 -20.00 -14.00 -11.51
CA LEU A 300 -19.33 -15.06 -12.25
C LEU A 300 -20.37 -15.73 -13.14
N ASP A 301 -20.26 -15.51 -14.45
CA ASP A 301 -21.11 -16.12 -15.48
C ASP A 301 -20.27 -17.14 -16.26
N SER A 302 -20.69 -18.39 -16.27
CA SER A 302 -19.98 -19.46 -16.99
C SER A 302 -20.03 -19.32 -18.51
N THR A 303 -20.86 -18.43 -19.03
CA THR A 303 -20.95 -18.12 -20.47
C THR A 303 -20.07 -16.94 -20.89
N ASP A 304 -19.45 -16.24 -19.91
CA ASP A 304 -18.49 -15.18 -20.18
C ASP A 304 -17.20 -15.79 -20.76
N PRO A 305 -16.69 -15.35 -21.92
CA PRO A 305 -15.44 -15.86 -22.47
C PRO A 305 -14.21 -15.48 -21.62
N PHE A 306 -14.34 -14.52 -20.69
CA PHE A 306 -13.29 -14.08 -19.76
C PHE A 306 -13.75 -14.18 -18.29
N PRO A 307 -14.06 -15.40 -17.79
CA PRO A 307 -14.66 -15.55 -16.46
C PRO A 307 -13.75 -15.05 -15.34
N THR A 308 -12.43 -15.18 -15.47
CA THR A 308 -11.40 -14.68 -14.52
C THR A 308 -10.73 -13.39 -14.98
N GLY A 309 -11.18 -12.85 -16.12
CA GLY A 309 -10.60 -11.63 -16.69
C GLY A 309 -9.23 -11.84 -17.32
N PHE A 310 -8.58 -10.73 -17.62
CA PHE A 310 -7.20 -10.65 -18.15
C PHE A 310 -6.48 -9.47 -17.51
N LEU A 311 -5.18 -9.40 -17.67
CA LEU A 311 -4.37 -8.30 -17.18
C LEU A 311 -3.51 -7.74 -18.30
N LEU A 312 -3.71 -6.48 -18.66
CA LEU A 312 -2.86 -5.73 -19.58
C LEU A 312 -1.88 -4.87 -18.77
N LYS A 313 -0.56 -5.14 -18.95
CA LYS A 313 0.52 -4.42 -18.27
C LYS A 313 1.10 -3.30 -19.11
#